data_de36b658d644d8ec32f3143ef98e1e4a
#
_entry.id   de36b658d644d8ec32f3143ef98e1e4a
#
_cell.length_a   1.000
_cell.length_b   1.000
_cell.length_c   1.000
_cell.angle_alpha   90.00
_cell.angle_beta   90.00
_cell.angle_gamma   90.00
#
_symmetry.space_group_name_H-M   'P 1'
#
loop_
_entity.id
_entity.type
_entity.pdbx_description
1 polymer ?
#
loop_
_entity_poly.entity_id
_entity_poly.type
_entity_poly.pdbx_seq_one_letter_code
_entity_poly.pdbx_strand_id
1 'polypeptide(L)'
;MTSTANEPYRSDPVPGWGDNVASWPWQPWLEHDVQLGWKKAGDCPYCEHPMTVYQTKQRYASQVDWKHAQCNCGYPHEGRPADEPVKGCGQQADIRAVSS
;
A
#
# COMPACT_ATOMS: atom_id res chain seq x y z
N MET A 1 -18.17 6.11 -16.48
CA MET A 1 -17.62 6.00 -16.56
C MET A 1 -16.71 5.88 -16.11
N THR A 2 -16.23 5.72 -15.85
CA THR A 2 -15.50 5.62 -15.34
C THR A 2 -14.46 5.50 -15.46
N SER A 3 -13.83 5.69 -15.16
CA SER A 3 -12.95 5.77 -15.23
C SER A 3 -12.11 5.30 -15.16
N THR A 4 -11.63 5.02 -15.05
CA THR A 4 -10.77 4.76 -14.68
C THR A 4 -9.81 4.51 -15.16
N ALA A 5 -9.60 5.02 -15.56
CA ALA A 5 -8.58 4.91 -16.26
C ALA A 5 -7.36 4.66 -15.67
N ASN A 6 -6.37 4.44 -16.31
CA ASN A 6 -5.07 4.29 -15.74
C ASN A 6 -4.43 5.64 -15.59
N GLU A 7 -4.39 6.11 -14.35
CA GLU A 7 -3.69 7.34 -14.07
C GLU A 7 -2.21 7.16 -14.41
N PRO A 8 -1.54 8.19 -14.90
CA PRO A 8 -0.11 8.06 -15.18
C PRO A 8 0.69 7.87 -13.92
N TYR A 9 1.84 7.22 -14.07
CA TYR A 9 2.76 7.04 -12.96
C TYR A 9 3.14 8.40 -12.39
N ARG A 10 3.10 8.51 -11.08
CA ARG A 10 3.42 9.77 -10.41
C ARG A 10 4.17 9.47 -9.12
N SER A 11 5.44 9.85 -9.08
CA SER A 11 6.24 9.66 -7.88
C SER A 11 6.08 10.82 -6.88
N ASP A 12 5.58 11.96 -7.33
CA ASP A 12 5.34 13.08 -6.43
C ASP A 12 4.15 12.76 -5.52
N PRO A 13 4.23 13.06 -4.23
CA PRO A 13 3.14 12.74 -3.32
C PRO A 13 1.84 13.44 -3.69
N VAL A 14 0.77 12.68 -3.69
CA VAL A 14 -0.57 13.23 -3.81
C VAL A 14 -1.02 13.62 -2.39
N PRO A 15 -1.45 14.86 -2.18
CA PRO A 15 -1.85 15.28 -0.83
C PRO A 15 -2.94 14.39 -0.28
N GLY A 16 -2.78 13.95 0.96
CA GLY A 16 -3.77 13.11 1.63
C GLY A 16 -3.70 11.64 1.29
N TRP A 17 -2.81 11.24 0.37
CA TRP A 17 -2.73 9.82 -0.02
C TRP A 17 -2.40 8.95 1.19
N GLY A 18 -1.36 9.32 1.92
CA GLY A 18 -0.94 8.56 3.08
C GLY A 18 -1.99 8.52 4.18
N ASP A 19 -2.64 9.67 4.44
CA ASP A 19 -3.67 9.73 5.46
C ASP A 19 -4.86 8.85 5.10
N ASN A 20 -5.21 8.81 3.82
CA ASN A 20 -6.30 7.98 3.35
C ASN A 20 -5.98 6.50 3.57
N VAL A 21 -4.80 6.07 3.15
CA VAL A 21 -4.38 4.68 3.32
C VAL A 21 -4.30 4.34 4.80
N ALA A 22 -3.81 5.25 5.62
CA ALA A 22 -3.68 5.03 7.04
C ALA A 22 -5.03 4.80 7.72
N SER A 23 -6.10 5.34 7.14
CA SER A 23 -7.43 5.20 7.72
C SER A 23 -8.03 3.81 7.52
N TRP A 24 -7.46 3.02 6.61
CA TRP A 24 -7.98 1.67 6.39
C TRP A 24 -7.69 0.79 7.59
N PRO A 25 -8.61 -0.14 7.93
CA PRO A 25 -8.37 -1.01 9.09
C PRO A 25 -7.35 -2.09 8.77
N TRP A 26 -6.48 -2.37 9.74
CA TRP A 26 -5.60 -3.52 9.67
C TRP A 26 -6.41 -4.77 9.98
N GLN A 27 -6.11 -5.86 9.27
CA GLN A 27 -6.74 -7.15 9.47
C GLN A 27 -5.68 -8.22 9.61
N PRO A 28 -5.97 -9.32 10.30
CA PRO A 28 -5.00 -10.42 10.39
C PRO A 28 -4.67 -10.96 9.00
N TRP A 29 -3.42 -11.24 8.77
CA TRP A 29 -2.94 -11.85 7.54
C TRP A 29 -2.64 -13.31 7.86
N LEU A 30 -3.52 -14.21 7.41
CA LEU A 30 -3.44 -15.63 7.74
C LEU A 30 -3.11 -16.45 6.51
N GLU A 31 -2.25 -17.45 6.70
CA GLU A 31 -2.01 -18.47 5.68
C GLU A 31 -1.93 -19.80 6.38
N HIS A 32 -2.70 -20.76 5.89
CA HIS A 32 -2.75 -22.10 6.48
C HIS A 32 -3.00 -22.04 7.99
N ASP A 33 -3.90 -21.15 8.38
CA ASP A 33 -4.29 -20.94 9.79
C ASP A 33 -3.18 -20.39 10.67
N VAL A 34 -2.11 -19.90 10.06
CA VAL A 34 -1.03 -19.25 10.78
C VAL A 34 -1.05 -17.76 10.46
N GLN A 35 -1.02 -16.94 11.50
CA GLN A 35 -0.98 -15.49 11.30
C GLN A 35 0.44 -15.05 11.00
N LEU A 36 0.65 -14.55 9.79
CA LEU A 36 1.95 -14.05 9.35
C LEU A 36 2.15 -12.58 9.71
N GLY A 37 1.08 -11.88 9.96
CA GLY A 37 1.14 -10.47 10.27
C GLY A 37 -0.21 -9.84 10.11
N TRP A 38 -0.20 -8.63 9.53
CA TRP A 38 -1.43 -7.87 9.29
C TRP A 38 -1.42 -7.32 7.88
N LYS A 39 -2.59 -7.04 7.37
CA LYS A 39 -2.73 -6.42 6.06
C LYS A 39 -3.89 -5.45 6.08
N LYS A 40 -3.84 -4.48 5.20
CA LYS A 40 -4.97 -3.60 4.93
C LYS A 40 -5.06 -3.43 3.43
N ALA A 41 -6.28 -3.35 2.94
CA ALA A 41 -6.53 -3.27 1.52
C ALA A 41 -7.61 -2.24 1.24
N GLY A 42 -7.53 -1.66 0.07
CA GLY A 42 -8.52 -0.68 -0.37
C GLY A 42 -8.15 -0.20 -1.74
N ASP A 43 -8.91 0.76 -2.24
CA ASP A 43 -8.64 1.35 -3.54
C ASP A 43 -7.63 2.47 -3.36
N CYS A 44 -6.57 2.43 -4.16
CA CYS A 44 -5.55 3.46 -4.11
C CYS A 44 -6.20 4.84 -4.30
N PRO A 45 -5.91 5.80 -3.40
CA PRO A 45 -6.55 7.11 -3.51
C PRO A 45 -6.18 7.89 -4.76
N TYR A 46 -5.14 7.50 -5.47
CA TYR A 46 -4.74 8.18 -6.69
C TYR A 46 -5.24 7.44 -7.93
N CYS A 47 -4.91 6.17 -8.10
CA CYS A 47 -5.24 5.44 -9.32
C CYS A 47 -6.53 4.64 -9.21
N GLU A 48 -7.08 4.49 -8.01
CA GLU A 48 -8.34 3.82 -7.74
C GLU A 48 -8.32 2.32 -8.01
N HIS A 49 -7.16 1.75 -8.26
CA HIS A 49 -7.02 0.31 -8.40
C HIS A 49 -6.82 -0.32 -7.01
N PRO A 50 -7.22 -1.56 -6.83
CA PRO A 50 -7.01 -2.22 -5.53
C PRO A 50 -5.53 -2.33 -5.19
N MET A 51 -5.22 -2.05 -3.93
CA MET A 51 -3.87 -2.22 -3.43
C MET A 51 -3.92 -2.80 -2.03
N THR A 52 -2.82 -3.38 -1.58
CA THR A 52 -2.73 -4.00 -0.26
C THR A 52 -1.40 -3.63 0.38
N VAL A 53 -1.46 -3.35 1.68
CA VAL A 53 -0.27 -3.09 2.49
C VAL A 53 -0.11 -4.24 3.46
N TYR A 54 1.08 -4.83 3.51
CA TYR A 54 1.37 -5.95 4.39
C TYR A 54 2.38 -5.55 5.45
N GLN A 55 2.19 -6.05 6.66
CA GLN A 55 3.15 -5.89 7.75
C GLN A 55 3.36 -7.25 8.40
N THR A 56 4.59 -7.75 8.41
CA THR A 56 4.89 -9.01 9.05
C THR A 56 4.94 -8.85 10.57
N LYS A 57 4.68 -9.93 11.29
CA LYS A 57 4.79 -9.92 12.74
C LYS A 57 6.24 -9.67 13.14
N GLN A 58 6.39 -8.87 14.18
CA GLN A 58 7.70 -8.62 14.74
C GLN A 58 8.10 -9.77 15.65
N ARG A 59 9.32 -10.22 15.48
CA ARG A 59 9.84 -11.29 16.31
C ARG A 59 10.44 -10.77 17.58
N TYR A 60 10.93 -9.55 17.57
CA TYR A 60 11.70 -8.99 18.66
C TYR A 60 10.97 -7.81 19.24
N ALA A 61 11.41 -7.40 20.40
CA ALA A 61 10.75 -6.32 21.14
C ALA A 61 10.88 -4.98 20.44
N SER A 62 11.88 -4.80 19.58
CA SER A 62 12.00 -3.54 18.91
C SER A 62 10.78 -3.32 18.03
N GLN A 63 10.19 -2.15 18.17
CA GLN A 63 8.94 -1.83 17.53
C GLN A 63 9.16 -1.02 16.28
N VAL A 64 8.33 -1.27 15.31
CA VAL A 64 8.29 -0.45 14.12
C VAL A 64 7.09 0.48 14.27
N ASP A 65 7.35 1.78 14.36
CA ASP A 65 6.26 2.74 14.50
C ASP A 65 5.63 3.08 13.16
N TRP A 66 6.38 2.93 12.08
CA TRP A 66 5.95 3.32 10.76
C TRP A 66 6.13 2.19 9.78
N LYS A 67 5.20 2.09 8.86
CA LYS A 67 5.26 1.10 7.80
C LYS A 67 5.21 1.83 6.47
N HIS A 68 6.15 1.52 5.60
CA HIS A 68 6.13 2.09 4.25
C HIS A 68 5.00 1.45 3.45
N ALA A 69 4.10 2.28 2.96
CA ALA A 69 2.99 1.84 2.11
C ALA A 69 3.24 2.32 0.70
N GLN A 70 3.04 1.46 -0.27
CA GLN A 70 3.26 1.79 -1.66
C GLN A 70 2.19 1.13 -2.50
N CYS A 71 1.67 1.88 -3.48
CA CYS A 71 0.66 1.31 -4.36
C CYS A 71 1.26 0.14 -5.14
N ASN A 72 0.62 -1.01 -5.02
CA ASN A 72 1.06 -2.23 -5.68
C ASN A 72 -0.08 -2.84 -6.48
N CYS A 73 -0.85 -2.00 -7.14
CA CYS A 73 -2.06 -2.44 -7.81
C CYS A 73 -1.81 -3.41 -8.98
N GLY A 74 -0.60 -3.40 -9.54
CA GLY A 74 -0.29 -4.30 -10.64
C GLY A 74 -0.79 -3.86 -12.01
N TYR A 75 -1.50 -2.74 -12.07
CA TYR A 75 -2.02 -2.24 -13.34
C TYR A 75 -0.97 -1.36 -14.03
N PRO A 76 -1.00 -1.29 -15.35
CA PRO A 76 -0.05 -0.44 -16.06
C PRO A 76 -0.35 1.04 -15.83
N HIS A 77 0.71 1.81 -15.70
CA HIS A 77 0.61 3.26 -15.60
C HIS A 77 1.62 3.88 -16.54
N GLU A 78 1.17 4.77 -17.37
CA GLU A 78 2.02 5.42 -18.34
C GLU A 78 3.14 6.17 -17.62
N GLY A 79 4.36 6.00 -18.11
CA GLY A 79 5.51 6.67 -17.53
C GLY A 79 6.19 5.93 -16.42
N ARG A 80 5.69 4.75 -16.04
CA ARG A 80 6.33 3.95 -15.00
C ARG A 80 7.70 3.49 -15.46
N PRO A 81 8.76 3.73 -14.66
CA PRO A 81 10.09 3.28 -15.05
C PRO A 81 10.14 1.76 -15.20
N ALA A 82 10.85 1.29 -16.21
CA ALA A 82 10.92 -0.14 -16.49
C ALA A 82 11.63 -0.91 -15.39
N ASP A 83 12.51 -0.25 -14.65
CA ASP A 83 13.29 -0.89 -13.58
C ASP A 83 12.61 -0.76 -12.21
N GLU A 84 11.42 -0.21 -12.16
CA GLU A 84 10.69 -0.12 -10.89
C GLU A 84 10.15 -1.49 -10.52
N PRO A 85 10.58 -2.06 -9.37
CA PRO A 85 10.15 -3.40 -9.00
C PRO A 85 8.68 -3.50 -8.57
N VAL A 86 8.12 -2.41 -8.06
CA VAL A 86 6.74 -2.42 -7.62
C VAL A 86 5.85 -1.91 -8.74
N LYS A 87 4.85 -2.72 -9.09
CA LYS A 87 3.96 -2.38 -10.21
C LYS A 87 2.75 -1.63 -9.67
N GLY A 88 2.91 -0.32 -9.58
CA GLY A 88 1.84 0.53 -9.09
C GLY A 88 1.95 1.92 -9.70
N CYS A 89 1.14 2.84 -9.17
CA CYS A 89 1.05 4.19 -9.72
C CYS A 89 2.16 5.13 -9.27
N GLY A 90 3.01 4.69 -8.35
CA GLY A 90 4.12 5.50 -7.87
C GLY A 90 3.86 6.19 -6.53
N GLN A 91 2.64 6.13 -6.03
CA GLN A 91 2.33 6.76 -4.75
C GLN A 91 2.81 5.91 -3.60
N GLN A 92 3.39 6.55 -2.59
CA GLN A 92 3.91 5.87 -1.42
C GLN A 92 3.95 6.85 -0.25
N ALA A 93 3.92 6.31 0.94
CA ALA A 93 4.00 7.11 2.17
C ALA A 93 4.27 6.18 3.34
N ASP A 94 4.80 6.76 4.42
CA ASP A 94 4.91 6.02 5.66
C ASP A 94 3.62 6.21 6.44
N ILE A 95 3.05 5.11 6.89
CA ILE A 95 1.82 5.14 7.68
C ILE A 95 2.08 4.46 9.01
N ARG A 96 1.18 4.68 9.95
CA ARG A 96 1.33 4.11 11.28
C ARG A 96 1.25 2.59 11.21
N ALA A 97 2.25 1.91 11.77
CA ALA A 97 2.29 0.46 11.81
C ALA A 97 1.31 -0.07 12.84
N VAL A 98 1.02 -1.37 12.72
CA VAL A 98 0.22 -2.04 13.73
C VAL A 98 0.99 -2.05 15.03
N SER A 99 0.30 -1.68 16.09
CA SER A 99 0.85 -1.73 17.43
C SER A 99 0.56 -3.11 18.00
N SER A 100 1.56 -3.84 18.42
CA SER A 100 1.33 -5.17 18.97
C SER A 100 1.92 -5.34 20.36
#